data_ab320dd153b9c61ea29f05e0a76c3deb
#
_entry.id   ab320dd153b9c61ea29f05e0a76c3deb
#
_cell.length_a   1.000
_cell.length_b   1.000
_cell.length_c   1.000
_cell.angle_alpha   90.00
_cell.angle_beta   90.00
_cell.angle_gamma   90.00
#
_symmetry.space_group_name_H-M   'P 1'
#
loop_
_entity.id
_entity.type
_entity.pdbx_description
1 polymer ?
#
loop_
_entity_poly.entity_id
_entity_poly.type
_entity_poly.pdbx_seq_one_letter_code
_entity_poly.pdbx_strand_id
1 'polypeptide(L)'
;MANWTRTLLAAGGAAGGGLNIEDVFSTFVYRGPGSTATNFNNGIDLANEGGMVWLKHRDQAIRHAMYDTERGVNKFVIPNDTTNEQNDVGVGLTAFNSNGFQLKGSHTETSGSNEKYCSWTFRKAPNFFDVVTYTGNGTNGRTVSHNLGTKPGSIWIKSRDVNGEPWYVYHQYLGATKRLYL
;
A
#
# COMPACT_ATOMS: atom_id res chain seq x y z
N MET A 1 -26.53 -4.68 27.43
CA MET A 1 -25.32 -4.68 26.56
C MET A 1 -24.91 -3.22 26.39
N ALA A 2 -23.78 -2.85 26.99
CA ALA A 2 -23.32 -1.46 27.04
C ALA A 2 -22.70 -1.05 25.71
N ASN A 3 -23.26 -0.02 25.09
CA ASN A 3 -22.77 0.58 23.85
C ASN A 3 -21.60 1.50 24.20
N TRP A 4 -20.36 1.09 23.92
CA TRP A 4 -19.18 1.92 24.14
C TRP A 4 -19.00 2.88 22.95
N THR A 5 -19.65 4.04 23.03
CA THR A 5 -19.34 5.16 22.14
C THR A 5 -18.00 5.75 22.62
N ARG A 6 -16.93 5.50 21.88
CA ARG A 6 -15.65 6.18 22.11
C ARG A 6 -15.74 7.60 21.55
N THR A 7 -16.09 8.54 22.38
CA THR A 7 -15.88 9.96 22.08
C THR A 7 -14.45 10.31 22.47
N LEU A 8 -13.57 10.43 21.50
CA LEU A 8 -12.25 11.03 21.71
C LEU A 8 -12.46 12.54 21.78
N LEU A 9 -12.36 13.12 23.00
CA LEU A 9 -12.30 14.58 23.14
C LEU A 9 -10.94 15.03 22.61
N ALA A 10 -10.90 15.62 21.43
CA ALA A 10 -9.76 16.41 20.99
C ALA A 10 -9.76 17.72 21.79
N ALA A 11 -8.78 17.91 22.64
CA ALA A 11 -8.51 19.18 23.30
C ALA A 11 -8.19 20.24 22.22
N GLY A 12 -8.89 21.37 22.26
CA GLY A 12 -8.93 22.38 21.25
C GLY A 12 -7.57 23.01 20.94
N GLY A 13 -7.38 23.30 19.67
CA GLY A 13 -6.30 24.13 19.13
C GLY A 13 -6.42 24.18 17.62
N ALA A 14 -6.89 25.31 17.10
CA ALA A 14 -6.78 25.82 15.73
C ALA A 14 -7.26 24.93 14.54
N ALA A 15 -8.11 25.53 13.73
CA ALA A 15 -8.67 25.07 12.47
C ALA A 15 -7.66 24.34 11.55
N GLY A 16 -7.79 23.03 11.52
CA GLY A 16 -7.09 22.09 10.69
C GLY A 16 -7.42 20.72 11.28
N GLY A 17 -8.51 20.07 10.84
CA GLY A 17 -8.88 18.74 11.32
C GLY A 17 -7.68 17.81 11.15
N GLY A 18 -7.09 17.35 12.28
CA GLY A 18 -6.00 16.40 12.25
C GLY A 18 -6.42 15.17 11.47
N LEU A 19 -5.49 14.59 10.70
CA LEU A 19 -5.73 13.38 9.95
C LEU A 19 -6.17 12.27 10.91
N ASN A 20 -7.37 11.72 10.70
CA ASN A 20 -7.81 10.57 11.46
C ASN A 20 -7.15 9.32 10.88
N ILE A 21 -6.46 8.56 11.71
CA ILE A 21 -5.74 7.36 11.25
C ILE A 21 -6.68 6.32 10.63
N GLU A 22 -7.91 6.21 11.11
CA GLU A 22 -8.91 5.27 10.61
C GLU A 22 -9.37 5.59 9.18
N ASP A 23 -9.22 6.85 8.73
CA ASP A 23 -9.54 7.28 7.37
C ASP A 23 -8.40 7.01 6.37
N VAL A 24 -7.18 6.76 6.84
CA VAL A 24 -5.98 6.66 5.99
C VAL A 24 -5.23 5.35 6.11
N PHE A 25 -5.46 4.58 7.17
CA PHE A 25 -4.79 3.30 7.40
C PHE A 25 -5.74 2.25 7.96
N SER A 26 -5.68 1.05 7.39
CA SER A 26 -6.43 -0.10 7.88
C SER A 26 -5.61 -1.37 7.85
N THR A 27 -5.74 -2.19 8.88
CA THR A 27 -5.31 -3.58 8.91
C THR A 27 -6.54 -4.47 8.85
N PHE A 28 -6.60 -5.38 7.89
CA PHE A 28 -7.76 -6.22 7.68
C PHE A 28 -7.36 -7.68 7.44
N VAL A 29 -8.14 -8.62 7.97
CA VAL A 29 -7.93 -10.06 7.74
C VAL A 29 -9.09 -10.65 6.96
N TYR A 30 -8.77 -11.54 6.02
CA TYR A 30 -9.79 -12.12 5.15
C TYR A 30 -9.46 -13.55 4.73
N ARG A 31 -10.45 -14.21 4.14
CA ARG A 31 -10.29 -15.45 3.39
C ARG A 31 -10.25 -15.15 1.90
N GLY A 32 -9.33 -15.77 1.19
CA GLY A 32 -9.21 -15.63 -0.24
C GLY A 32 -10.47 -16.08 -0.98
N PRO A 33 -10.97 -15.29 -1.93
CA PRO A 33 -12.24 -15.54 -2.61
C PRO A 33 -12.16 -16.61 -3.71
N GLY A 34 -10.96 -17.09 -4.04
CA GLY A 34 -10.77 -17.95 -5.20
C GLY A 34 -11.17 -17.24 -6.49
N SER A 35 -11.91 -17.91 -7.37
CA SER A 35 -12.30 -17.36 -8.68
C SER A 35 -13.36 -16.27 -8.63
N THR A 36 -14.06 -16.08 -7.50
CA THR A 36 -15.16 -15.12 -7.36
C THR A 36 -14.63 -13.71 -7.12
N ALA A 37 -15.10 -12.73 -7.89
CA ALA A 37 -14.82 -11.33 -7.62
C ALA A 37 -15.48 -10.90 -6.29
N THR A 38 -14.67 -10.50 -5.31
CA THR A 38 -15.15 -10.16 -3.96
C THR A 38 -14.60 -8.82 -3.49
N ASN A 39 -15.47 -7.95 -3.02
CA ASN A 39 -15.10 -6.69 -2.41
C ASN A 39 -14.78 -6.88 -0.92
N PHE A 40 -13.66 -6.32 -0.49
CA PHE A 40 -13.21 -6.27 0.89
C PHE A 40 -13.33 -4.83 1.39
N ASN A 41 -14.31 -4.59 2.26
CA ASN A 41 -14.63 -3.28 2.80
C ASN A 41 -13.83 -3.07 4.10
N ASN A 42 -12.83 -2.22 4.05
CA ASN A 42 -11.92 -1.96 5.18
C ASN A 42 -11.90 -0.50 5.65
N GLY A 43 -12.83 0.33 5.14
CA GLY A 43 -12.99 1.72 5.53
C GLY A 43 -12.17 2.71 4.71
N ILE A 44 -11.28 2.27 3.84
CA ILE A 44 -10.33 3.16 3.14
C ILE A 44 -10.80 3.49 1.73
N ASP A 45 -10.94 4.77 1.41
CA ASP A 45 -11.24 5.25 0.06
C ASP A 45 -9.99 5.28 -0.82
N LEU A 46 -9.84 4.25 -1.64
CA LEU A 46 -8.75 4.15 -2.61
C LEU A 46 -9.16 4.65 -4.01
N ALA A 47 -10.45 4.65 -4.32
CA ALA A 47 -10.95 5.03 -5.64
C ALA A 47 -10.82 6.53 -5.91
N ASN A 48 -11.09 7.36 -4.91
CA ASN A 48 -11.10 8.82 -5.04
C ASN A 48 -9.78 9.44 -4.57
N GLU A 49 -9.18 8.91 -3.52
CA GLU A 49 -8.01 9.49 -2.86
C GLU A 49 -6.68 8.82 -3.27
N GLY A 50 -6.76 7.61 -3.79
CA GLY A 50 -5.58 6.81 -4.11
C GLY A 50 -4.89 6.20 -2.88
N GLY A 51 -3.94 5.30 -3.14
CA GLY A 51 -3.21 4.64 -2.07
C GLY A 51 -2.58 3.32 -2.47
N MET A 52 -2.27 2.51 -1.46
CA MET A 52 -1.59 1.23 -1.59
C MET A 52 -2.28 0.16 -0.75
N VAL A 53 -2.30 -1.07 -1.29
CA VAL A 53 -2.72 -2.28 -0.57
C VAL A 53 -1.55 -3.26 -0.55
N TRP A 54 -1.10 -3.60 0.63
CA TRP A 54 -0.08 -4.62 0.87
C TRP A 54 -0.76 -5.88 1.38
N LEU A 55 -0.59 -7.00 0.67
CA LEU A 55 -1.24 -8.29 0.93
C LEU A 55 -0.23 -9.35 1.35
N LYS A 56 -0.59 -10.18 2.33
CA LYS A 56 0.24 -11.28 2.82
C LYS A 56 -0.58 -12.51 3.15
N HIS A 57 -0.18 -13.64 2.60
CA HIS A 57 -0.66 -14.95 3.02
C HIS A 57 -0.19 -15.25 4.45
N ARG A 58 -1.11 -15.67 5.34
CA ARG A 58 -0.81 -15.81 6.78
C ARG A 58 -0.26 -17.18 7.18
N ASP A 59 -0.59 -18.21 6.43
CA ASP A 59 -0.28 -19.60 6.78
C ASP A 59 0.91 -20.17 5.98
N GLN A 60 1.37 -19.48 4.92
CA GLN A 60 2.44 -19.97 4.05
C GLN A 60 3.55 -18.93 3.88
N ALA A 61 4.78 -19.43 3.71
CA ALA A 61 5.97 -18.62 3.45
C ALA A 61 6.09 -18.29 1.95
N ILE A 62 5.11 -17.55 1.44
CA ILE A 62 5.09 -17.08 0.05
C ILE A 62 5.31 -15.58 -0.03
N ARG A 63 5.56 -15.10 -1.24
CA ARG A 63 5.80 -13.68 -1.52
C ARG A 63 4.62 -12.83 -1.08
N HIS A 64 4.90 -11.57 -0.75
CA HIS A 64 3.90 -10.56 -0.52
C HIS A 64 3.55 -9.86 -1.83
N ALA A 65 2.42 -9.18 -1.90
CA ALA A 65 2.05 -8.37 -3.05
C ALA A 65 1.66 -6.96 -2.61
N MET A 66 2.26 -5.94 -3.24
CA MET A 66 1.94 -4.53 -3.01
C MET A 66 1.38 -3.94 -4.30
N TYR A 67 0.11 -3.57 -4.26
CA TYR A 67 -0.60 -2.86 -5.34
C TYR A 67 -0.79 -1.40 -4.96
N ASP A 68 -0.76 -0.50 -5.93
CA ASP A 68 -1.07 0.91 -5.70
C ASP A 68 -1.81 1.53 -6.89
N THR A 69 -2.45 2.66 -6.62
CA THR A 69 -3.29 3.37 -7.60
C THR A 69 -2.48 4.06 -8.70
N GLU A 70 -1.19 4.35 -8.49
CA GLU A 70 -0.32 4.96 -9.51
C GLU A 70 0.07 3.97 -10.61
N ARG A 71 0.25 2.71 -10.26
CA ARG A 71 0.54 1.63 -11.22
C ARG A 71 -0.73 1.00 -11.80
N GLY A 72 -1.85 1.15 -11.07
CA GLY A 72 -3.14 0.60 -11.43
C GLY A 72 -3.34 -0.85 -10.98
N VAL A 73 -4.51 -1.39 -11.28
CA VAL A 73 -4.89 -2.78 -10.98
C VAL A 73 -4.02 -3.78 -11.75
N ASN A 74 -3.95 -4.98 -11.25
CA ASN A 74 -3.17 -6.11 -11.80
C ASN A 74 -1.64 -5.97 -11.69
N LYS A 75 -1.09 -4.79 -11.45
CA LYS A 75 0.35 -4.55 -11.32
C LYS A 75 0.77 -4.52 -9.86
N PHE A 76 1.74 -5.33 -9.49
CA PHE A 76 2.25 -5.36 -8.13
C PHE A 76 3.77 -5.49 -8.08
N VAL A 77 4.36 -5.06 -6.99
CA VAL A 77 5.74 -5.30 -6.62
C VAL A 77 5.81 -6.12 -5.34
N ILE A 78 6.91 -6.83 -5.17
CA ILE A 78 7.10 -7.80 -4.10
C ILE A 78 8.08 -7.22 -3.08
N PRO A 79 7.65 -6.88 -1.85
CA PRO A 79 8.53 -6.22 -0.87
C PRO A 79 9.60 -7.14 -0.28
N ASN A 80 9.39 -8.43 -0.29
CA ASN A 80 10.30 -9.44 0.25
C ASN A 80 11.04 -10.23 -0.84
N ASP A 81 11.20 -9.64 -2.03
CA ASP A 81 11.90 -10.25 -3.17
C ASP A 81 12.50 -9.16 -4.06
N THR A 82 13.54 -9.50 -4.81
CA THR A 82 14.21 -8.61 -5.77
C THR A 82 13.56 -8.61 -7.16
N THR A 83 12.55 -9.42 -7.37
CA THR A 83 11.78 -9.50 -8.64
C THR A 83 11.21 -8.12 -9.02
N ASN A 84 11.26 -7.79 -10.29
CA ASN A 84 10.68 -6.56 -10.85
C ASN A 84 9.14 -6.54 -10.78
N GLU A 85 8.49 -5.49 -11.30
CA GLU A 85 7.02 -5.39 -11.33
C GLU A 85 6.40 -6.58 -12.04
N GLN A 86 5.36 -7.14 -11.43
CA GLN A 86 4.56 -8.23 -11.98
C GLN A 86 3.22 -7.70 -12.50
N ASN A 87 2.64 -8.41 -13.47
CA ASN A 87 1.36 -8.02 -14.09
C ASN A 87 0.47 -9.25 -14.29
N ASP A 88 -0.54 -9.38 -13.45
CA ASP A 88 -1.47 -10.52 -13.44
C ASP A 88 -2.87 -10.07 -13.89
N VAL A 89 -3.05 -10.01 -15.20
CA VAL A 89 -4.30 -9.51 -15.78
C VAL A 89 -5.50 -10.36 -15.39
N GLY A 90 -6.49 -9.73 -14.75
CA GLY A 90 -7.77 -10.33 -14.36
C GLY A 90 -7.75 -11.20 -13.11
N VAL A 91 -6.61 -11.25 -12.39
CA VAL A 91 -6.47 -11.95 -11.11
C VAL A 91 -5.76 -11.06 -10.09
N GLY A 92 -5.77 -11.46 -8.81
CA GLY A 92 -5.24 -10.62 -7.74
C GLY A 92 -6.12 -9.41 -7.47
N LEU A 93 -5.54 -8.22 -7.30
CA LEU A 93 -6.29 -6.99 -7.06
C LEU A 93 -6.83 -6.43 -8.37
N THR A 94 -8.16 -6.39 -8.51
CA THR A 94 -8.88 -6.02 -9.74
C THR A 94 -9.64 -4.71 -9.66
N ALA A 95 -9.83 -4.15 -8.47
CA ALA A 95 -10.36 -2.79 -8.30
C ALA A 95 -9.89 -2.16 -6.99
N PHE A 96 -9.68 -0.84 -7.03
CA PHE A 96 -9.59 0.04 -5.88
C PHE A 96 -10.97 0.68 -5.69
N ASN A 97 -11.57 0.53 -4.51
CA ASN A 97 -12.92 0.96 -4.21
C ASN A 97 -12.93 2.17 -3.27
N SER A 98 -14.07 2.85 -3.16
CA SER A 98 -14.27 3.96 -2.22
C SER A 98 -14.36 3.49 -0.75
N ASN A 99 -14.37 2.17 -0.52
CA ASN A 99 -14.39 1.59 0.83
C ASN A 99 -13.52 0.31 0.90
N GLY A 100 -12.35 0.33 0.25
CA GLY A 100 -11.44 -0.81 0.24
C GLY A 100 -11.01 -1.24 -1.15
N PHE A 101 -11.02 -2.55 -1.43
CA PHE A 101 -10.51 -3.11 -2.69
C PHE A 101 -11.25 -4.38 -3.10
N GLN A 102 -11.09 -4.79 -4.37
CA GLN A 102 -11.63 -6.05 -4.89
C GLN A 102 -10.50 -7.02 -5.24
N LEU A 103 -10.68 -8.27 -4.87
CA LEU A 103 -9.84 -9.38 -5.32
C LEU A 103 -10.66 -10.34 -6.19
N LYS A 104 -9.96 -10.98 -7.15
CA LYS A 104 -10.54 -11.99 -8.02
C LYS A 104 -9.47 -12.98 -8.47
N GLY A 105 -9.91 -14.17 -8.84
CA GLY A 105 -9.02 -15.23 -9.34
C GLY A 105 -8.27 -15.94 -8.20
N SER A 106 -7.81 -17.14 -8.47
CA SER A 106 -7.04 -17.94 -7.51
C SER A 106 -5.55 -17.59 -7.62
N HIS A 107 -5.16 -16.45 -7.05
CA HIS A 107 -3.78 -15.98 -7.02
C HIS A 107 -3.17 -16.30 -5.66
N THR A 108 -2.08 -17.05 -5.64
CA THR A 108 -1.51 -17.61 -4.40
C THR A 108 -1.11 -16.54 -3.40
N GLU A 109 -0.53 -15.42 -3.85
CA GLU A 109 -0.08 -14.32 -3.00
C GLU A 109 -1.24 -13.53 -2.37
N THR A 110 -2.47 -13.59 -2.96
CA THR A 110 -3.53 -12.64 -2.60
C THR A 110 -4.92 -13.23 -2.40
N SER A 111 -5.31 -14.27 -3.18
CA SER A 111 -6.72 -14.67 -3.33
C SER A 111 -6.96 -16.17 -3.47
N GLY A 112 -6.03 -17.01 -3.06
CA GLY A 112 -6.20 -18.48 -3.02
C GLY A 112 -7.48 -18.86 -2.28
N SER A 113 -8.22 -19.85 -2.82
CA SER A 113 -9.56 -20.20 -2.33
C SER A 113 -9.55 -20.60 -0.86
N ASN A 114 -10.31 -19.87 -0.03
CA ASN A 114 -10.46 -20.10 1.41
C ASN A 114 -9.16 -20.02 2.25
N GLU A 115 -8.02 -19.64 1.66
CA GLU A 115 -6.76 -19.43 2.37
C GLU A 115 -6.79 -18.13 3.20
N LYS A 116 -5.92 -18.02 4.20
CA LYS A 116 -5.94 -16.89 5.15
C LYS A 116 -4.95 -15.81 4.74
N TYR A 117 -5.44 -14.59 4.67
CA TYR A 117 -4.66 -13.41 4.32
C TYR A 117 -4.82 -12.29 5.35
N CYS A 118 -3.90 -11.34 5.30
CA CYS A 118 -4.06 -10.01 5.86
C CYS A 118 -3.69 -8.96 4.82
N SER A 119 -4.26 -7.76 4.99
CA SER A 119 -3.91 -6.57 4.24
C SER A 119 -3.57 -5.42 5.16
N TRP A 120 -2.62 -4.58 4.71
CA TRP A 120 -2.38 -3.24 5.22
C TRP A 120 -2.69 -2.28 4.08
N THR A 121 -3.63 -1.39 4.33
CA THR A 121 -4.09 -0.42 3.32
C THR A 121 -3.70 0.98 3.76
N PHE A 122 -3.05 1.72 2.88
CA PHE A 122 -2.58 3.08 3.10
C PHE A 122 -3.24 3.99 2.07
N ARG A 123 -4.01 4.99 2.51
CA ARG A 123 -4.56 6.03 1.66
C ARG A 123 -3.53 7.14 1.47
N LYS A 124 -3.42 7.71 0.26
CA LYS A 124 -2.63 8.92 0.03
C LYS A 124 -3.22 10.07 0.85
N ALA A 125 -2.38 10.74 1.62
CA ALA A 125 -2.77 11.92 2.38
C ALA A 125 -1.54 12.77 2.75
N PRO A 126 -1.66 14.10 2.80
CA PRO A 126 -0.60 14.98 3.30
C PRO A 126 -0.13 14.57 4.70
N ASN A 127 1.16 14.68 4.96
CA ASN A 127 1.84 14.30 6.21
C ASN A 127 1.77 12.81 6.59
N PHE A 128 1.24 11.94 5.73
CA PHE A 128 1.08 10.52 6.03
C PHE A 128 1.72 9.63 4.98
N PHE A 129 1.15 9.55 3.78
CA PHE A 129 1.56 8.59 2.77
C PHE A 129 1.35 9.12 1.36
N ASP A 130 2.29 8.82 0.47
CA ASP A 130 2.16 9.06 -0.97
C ASP A 130 2.86 7.96 -1.76
N VAL A 131 2.41 7.72 -2.98
CA VAL A 131 3.04 6.83 -3.96
C VAL A 131 3.31 7.63 -5.22
N VAL A 132 4.53 7.52 -5.73
CA VAL A 132 4.95 8.24 -6.94
C VAL A 132 5.66 7.27 -7.87
N THR A 133 5.27 7.26 -9.14
CA THR A 133 6.02 6.59 -10.21
C THR A 133 6.85 7.60 -10.99
N TYR A 134 8.06 7.23 -11.38
CA TYR A 134 8.91 8.08 -12.20
C TYR A 134 9.85 7.25 -13.10
N THR A 135 10.29 7.82 -14.21
CA THR A 135 11.32 7.24 -15.07
C THR A 135 12.67 7.85 -14.74
N GLY A 136 13.67 7.02 -14.49
CA GLY A 136 15.06 7.46 -14.30
C GLY A 136 15.58 8.17 -15.57
N ASN A 137 16.34 9.26 -15.40
CA ASN A 137 16.94 10.00 -16.53
C ASN A 137 18.47 10.10 -16.43
N GLY A 138 19.09 9.39 -15.48
CA GLY A 138 20.54 9.40 -15.26
C GLY A 138 21.10 10.70 -14.67
N THR A 139 20.27 11.69 -14.34
CA THR A 139 20.72 12.98 -13.79
C THR A 139 20.92 12.87 -12.29
N ASN A 140 22.13 13.16 -11.83
CA ASN A 140 22.42 13.28 -10.39
C ASN A 140 21.72 14.52 -9.80
N GLY A 141 21.12 14.37 -8.63
CA GLY A 141 20.40 15.45 -7.93
C GLY A 141 19.01 15.76 -8.52
N ARG A 142 18.44 14.87 -9.34
CA ARG A 142 17.07 15.04 -9.83
C ARG A 142 16.07 15.09 -8.67
N THR A 143 15.16 16.05 -8.76
CA THR A 143 14.01 16.15 -7.84
C THR A 143 12.85 15.30 -8.37
N VAL A 144 12.22 14.53 -7.48
CA VAL A 144 10.94 13.83 -7.71
C VAL A 144 9.90 14.45 -6.78
N SER A 145 8.86 15.02 -7.36
CA SER A 145 7.78 15.67 -6.61
C SER A 145 6.87 14.64 -5.94
N HIS A 146 6.31 14.98 -4.79
CA HIS A 146 5.33 14.22 -4.04
C HIS A 146 4.33 15.15 -3.33
N ASN A 147 3.20 14.61 -2.85
CA ASN A 147 2.11 15.39 -2.26
C ASN A 147 2.05 15.32 -0.72
N LEU A 148 3.11 14.91 -0.05
CA LEU A 148 3.13 14.84 1.43
C LEU A 148 3.06 16.21 2.11
N GLY A 149 3.41 17.30 1.42
CA GLY A 149 3.45 18.64 1.98
C GLY A 149 4.59 18.87 3.00
N THR A 150 5.34 17.83 3.33
CA THR A 150 6.45 17.83 4.27
C THR A 150 7.56 16.89 3.83
N LYS A 151 8.76 17.02 4.44
CA LYS A 151 9.89 16.13 4.18
C LYS A 151 9.54 14.68 4.58
N PRO A 152 9.71 13.70 3.68
CA PRO A 152 9.46 12.29 4.02
C PRO A 152 10.35 11.78 5.16
N GLY A 153 9.76 11.10 6.13
CA GLY A 153 10.50 10.39 7.19
C GLY A 153 11.14 9.09 6.69
N SER A 154 10.49 8.44 5.73
CA SER A 154 10.99 7.23 5.06
C SER A 154 10.60 7.25 3.59
N ILE A 155 11.47 6.69 2.72
CA ILE A 155 11.22 6.54 1.28
C ILE A 155 11.62 5.12 0.89
N TRP A 156 10.72 4.41 0.24
CA TRP A 156 10.96 3.06 -0.27
C TRP A 156 10.98 3.12 -1.80
N ILE A 157 12.07 2.67 -2.39
CA ILE A 157 12.29 2.74 -3.84
C ILE A 157 12.50 1.35 -4.40
N LYS A 158 11.75 1.02 -5.46
CA LYS A 158 11.88 -0.23 -6.22
C LYS A 158 12.00 0.06 -7.70
N SER A 159 12.97 -0.56 -8.36
CA SER A 159 13.00 -0.62 -9.82
C SER A 159 11.84 -1.49 -10.31
N ARG A 160 11.08 -0.96 -11.29
CA ARG A 160 9.95 -1.67 -11.89
C ARG A 160 10.38 -2.56 -13.06
N ASP A 161 11.43 -2.15 -13.77
CA ASP A 161 11.82 -2.75 -15.04
C ASP A 161 13.00 -3.71 -14.90
N VAL A 162 13.85 -3.53 -13.88
CA VAL A 162 15.07 -4.32 -13.70
C VAL A 162 14.83 -5.41 -12.67
N ASN A 163 14.99 -6.66 -13.09
CA ASN A 163 14.93 -7.82 -12.22
C ASN A 163 16.24 -7.96 -11.40
N GLY A 164 16.13 -8.42 -10.18
CA GLY A 164 17.28 -8.62 -9.28
C GLY A 164 17.66 -7.37 -8.47
N GLU A 165 17.06 -6.20 -8.73
CA GLU A 165 17.33 -5.00 -7.94
C GLU A 165 16.61 -5.06 -6.58
N PRO A 166 17.31 -4.80 -5.47
CA PRO A 166 16.69 -4.78 -4.15
C PRO A 166 15.79 -3.55 -3.96
N TRP A 167 15.01 -3.56 -2.91
CA TRP A 167 14.37 -2.38 -2.38
C TRP A 167 15.40 -1.50 -1.68
N TYR A 168 15.45 -0.22 -2.03
CA TYR A 168 16.26 0.79 -1.36
C TYR A 168 15.38 1.59 -0.41
N VAL A 169 15.75 1.63 0.88
CA VAL A 169 14.97 2.34 1.89
C VAL A 169 15.82 3.44 2.50
N TYR A 170 15.35 4.68 2.34
CA TYR A 170 15.81 5.83 3.09
C TYR A 170 15.05 5.96 4.40
N HIS A 171 15.72 6.36 5.46
CA HIS A 171 15.10 6.75 6.72
C HIS A 171 15.79 7.99 7.29
N GLN A 172 15.01 8.98 7.74
CA GLN A 172 15.50 10.31 8.13
C GLN A 172 16.57 10.27 9.23
N TYR A 173 16.49 9.35 10.18
CA TYR A 173 17.47 9.20 11.27
C TYR A 173 18.78 8.51 10.85
N LEU A 174 18.81 7.84 9.71
CA LEU A 174 20.05 7.29 9.14
C LEU A 174 20.76 8.29 8.24
N GLY A 175 20.06 9.31 7.77
CA GLY A 175 20.56 10.33 6.85
C GLY A 175 20.68 9.83 5.39
N ALA A 176 20.97 10.77 4.49
CA ALA A 176 20.94 10.55 3.04
C ALA A 176 22.11 9.69 2.49
N THR A 177 23.16 9.48 3.29
CA THR A 177 24.32 8.68 2.88
C THR A 177 24.21 7.20 3.20
N LYS A 178 23.16 6.79 3.92
CA LYS A 178 22.90 5.41 4.32
C LYS A 178 21.57 4.93 3.77
N ARG A 179 21.47 3.62 3.57
CA ARG A 179 20.25 2.95 3.11
C ARG A 179 20.06 1.63 3.84
N LEU A 180 18.81 1.23 3.93
CA LEU A 180 18.40 -0.12 4.31
C LEU A 180 17.93 -0.86 3.04
N TYR A 181 17.84 -2.16 3.14
CA TYR A 181 17.24 -3.05 2.15
C TYR A 181 16.09 -3.81 2.79
N LEU A 182 15.00 -4.04 2.03
CA LEU A 182 13.95 -4.98 2.39
C LEU A 182 14.29 -6.36 1.84
#